data_1c33be608770b6d94b73089e1dfc1299
#
_entry.id   1c33be608770b6d94b73089e1dfc1299
#
_cell.length_a   1.000
_cell.length_b   1.000
_cell.length_c   1.000
_cell.angle_alpha   90.00
_cell.angle_beta   90.00
_cell.angle_gamma   90.00
#
_symmetry.space_group_name_H-M   'P 1'
#
loop_
_entity.id
_entity.type
_entity.pdbx_description
1 polymer ?
#
loop_
_entity_poly.entity_id
_entity_poly.type
_entity_poly.pdbx_seq_one_letter_code
_entity_poly.pdbx_strand_id
1 'polypeptide(L)'
;MSHFESLSDDLDELADIWVKLKEAERVATDDRRKIEDRIKSLVGVAENFEGTETADPEHYTIKIIGRIDRKVDADKVQELAAEHGLTDHLSTLFRWTPEINMTLWKAADERITRPLAGAITAKPGRASFKITKKEL
;
A
#
# COMPACT_ATOMS: atom_id res chain seq x y z
N MET A 1 19.92 -19.57 -5.67
CA MET A 1 19.45 -20.86 -6.22
C MET A 1 17.98 -21.07 -5.85
N SER A 2 17.16 -21.36 -6.83
CA SER A 2 15.74 -21.61 -6.60
C SER A 2 15.52 -23.02 -6.07
N HIS A 3 14.71 -23.15 -5.02
CA HIS A 3 14.29 -24.45 -4.50
C HIS A 3 13.21 -25.11 -5.35
N PHE A 4 12.74 -24.40 -6.39
CA PHE A 4 11.57 -24.79 -7.18
C PHE A 4 11.89 -24.91 -8.68
N GLU A 5 13.05 -25.53 -9.00
CA GLU A 5 13.42 -25.78 -10.39
C GLU A 5 12.44 -26.72 -11.07
N SER A 6 11.89 -27.66 -10.32
CA SER A 6 10.88 -28.62 -10.76
C SER A 6 9.63 -28.48 -9.92
N LEU A 7 8.69 -27.66 -10.39
CA LEU A 7 7.41 -27.52 -9.69
C LEU A 7 6.48 -28.68 -10.06
N SER A 8 5.69 -29.11 -9.08
CA SER A 8 4.60 -30.06 -9.29
C SER A 8 3.53 -29.45 -10.20
N ASP A 9 2.85 -30.29 -10.94
CA ASP A 9 1.65 -29.90 -11.70
C ASP A 9 0.36 -30.17 -10.92
N ASP A 10 0.47 -30.69 -9.70
CA ASP A 10 -0.67 -31.00 -8.85
C ASP A 10 -1.09 -29.72 -8.06
N LEU A 11 -2.31 -29.28 -8.29
CA LEU A 11 -2.83 -28.06 -7.68
C LEU A 11 -2.89 -28.15 -6.15
N ASP A 12 -3.21 -29.31 -5.58
CA ASP A 12 -3.25 -29.48 -4.13
C ASP A 12 -1.85 -29.41 -3.52
N GLU A 13 -0.84 -29.97 -4.18
CA GLU A 13 0.55 -29.85 -3.74
C GLU A 13 1.03 -28.40 -3.81
N LEU A 14 0.74 -27.71 -4.90
CA LEU A 14 1.09 -26.30 -5.06
C LEU A 14 0.39 -25.45 -4.01
N ALA A 15 -0.88 -25.71 -3.74
CA ALA A 15 -1.64 -25.00 -2.72
C ALA A 15 -1.05 -25.20 -1.32
N ASP A 16 -0.64 -26.43 -0.99
CA ASP A 16 0.00 -26.74 0.31
C ASP A 16 1.31 -25.98 0.47
N ILE A 17 2.15 -25.98 -0.58
CA ILE A 17 3.41 -25.22 -0.56
C ILE A 17 3.14 -23.73 -0.38
N TRP A 18 2.15 -23.20 -1.10
CA TRP A 18 1.78 -21.79 -0.99
C TRP A 18 1.37 -21.40 0.44
N VAL A 19 0.54 -22.24 1.08
CA VAL A 19 0.08 -22.00 2.46
C VAL A 19 1.27 -21.98 3.42
N LYS A 20 2.20 -22.93 3.27
CA LYS A 20 3.41 -22.99 4.10
C LYS A 20 4.32 -21.79 3.90
N LEU A 21 4.50 -21.36 2.66
CA LEU A 21 5.32 -20.18 2.35
C LEU A 21 4.67 -18.90 2.90
N LYS A 22 3.36 -18.79 2.81
CA LYS A 22 2.63 -17.65 3.34
C LYS A 22 2.78 -17.55 4.85
N GLU A 23 2.73 -18.66 5.55
CA GLU A 23 2.95 -18.72 6.99
C GLU A 23 4.40 -18.35 7.35
N ALA A 24 5.38 -18.87 6.60
CA ALA A 24 6.80 -18.53 6.82
C ALA A 24 7.04 -17.03 6.61
N GLU A 25 6.41 -16.44 5.59
CA GLU A 25 6.47 -15.00 5.31
C GLU A 25 5.89 -14.20 6.49
N ARG A 26 4.74 -14.63 7.03
CA ARG A 26 4.11 -13.98 8.17
C ARG A 26 5.02 -13.99 9.40
N VAL A 27 5.59 -15.15 9.72
CA VAL A 27 6.51 -15.32 10.86
C VAL A 27 7.74 -14.44 10.68
N ALA A 28 8.35 -14.47 9.50
CA ALA A 28 9.53 -13.65 9.20
C ALA A 28 9.21 -12.16 9.30
N THR A 29 8.04 -11.73 8.85
CA THR A 29 7.60 -10.33 8.94
C THR A 29 7.42 -9.91 10.40
N ASP A 30 6.76 -10.73 11.21
CA ASP A 30 6.56 -10.44 12.63
C ASP A 30 7.91 -10.34 13.37
N ASP A 31 8.83 -11.25 13.09
CA ASP A 31 10.15 -11.22 13.69
C ASP A 31 10.95 -10.00 13.25
N ARG A 32 10.90 -9.66 11.96
CA ARG A 32 11.56 -8.46 11.45
C ARG A 32 11.02 -7.20 12.13
N ARG A 33 9.71 -7.10 12.31
CA ARG A 33 9.08 -5.95 12.98
C ARG A 33 9.51 -5.80 14.43
N LYS A 34 9.69 -6.90 15.13
CA LYS A 34 10.21 -6.87 16.51
C LYS A 34 11.64 -6.30 16.57
N ILE A 35 12.48 -6.67 15.61
CA ILE A 35 13.83 -6.12 15.48
C ILE A 35 13.77 -4.64 15.13
N GLU A 36 12.92 -4.25 14.20
CA GLU A 36 12.74 -2.84 13.83
C GLU A 36 12.29 -1.99 15.02
N ASP A 37 11.36 -2.49 15.81
CA ASP A 37 10.90 -1.79 17.01
C ASP A 37 12.03 -1.62 18.04
N ARG A 38 12.87 -2.64 18.18
CA ARG A 38 14.03 -2.56 19.07
C ARG A 38 15.05 -1.53 18.57
N ILE A 39 15.31 -1.49 17.27
CA ILE A 39 16.20 -0.50 16.67
C ILE A 39 15.66 0.92 16.92
N LYS A 40 14.37 1.13 16.69
CA LYS A 40 13.73 2.43 16.95
C LYS A 40 13.88 2.87 18.39
N SER A 41 13.72 1.93 19.32
CA SER A 41 13.86 2.18 20.75
C SER A 41 15.30 2.57 21.10
N LEU A 42 16.29 1.89 20.54
CA LEU A 42 17.72 2.18 20.80
C LEU A 42 18.16 3.50 20.19
N VAL A 43 17.66 3.86 19.02
CA VAL A 43 17.94 5.14 18.37
C VAL A 43 17.19 6.29 19.05
N GLY A 44 16.06 5.98 19.67
CA GLY A 44 15.26 6.98 20.39
C GLY A 44 14.28 7.75 19.51
N VAL A 45 13.77 7.12 18.46
CA VAL A 45 12.82 7.73 17.53
C VAL A 45 11.41 7.68 18.13
N ALA A 46 10.71 8.81 18.11
CA ALA A 46 9.33 8.89 18.59
C ALA A 46 8.36 8.16 17.64
N GLU A 47 7.21 7.69 18.16
CA GLU A 47 6.19 7.03 17.36
C GLU A 47 5.62 7.90 16.26
N ASN A 48 5.46 9.19 16.54
CA ASN A 48 4.93 10.16 15.57
C ASN A 48 6.01 10.83 14.73
N PHE A 49 7.18 10.19 14.64
CA PHE A 49 8.31 10.72 13.88
C PHE A 49 8.00 10.77 12.39
N GLU A 50 8.30 11.89 11.78
CA GLU A 50 8.17 12.10 10.34
C GLU A 50 9.50 12.62 9.80
N GLY A 51 10.01 11.98 8.77
CA GLY A 51 11.31 12.30 8.21
C GLY A 51 12.26 11.13 8.26
N THR A 52 13.55 11.39 8.20
CA THR A 52 14.58 10.35 8.17
C THR A 52 15.58 10.57 9.29
N GLU A 53 15.79 9.53 10.09
CA GLU A 53 16.86 9.49 11.09
C GLU A 53 17.89 8.46 10.66
N THR A 54 19.16 8.78 10.75
CA THR A 54 20.26 7.90 10.34
C THR A 54 21.11 7.54 11.55
N ALA A 55 21.40 6.25 11.70
CA ALA A 55 22.36 5.73 12.68
C ALA A 55 23.45 4.96 11.96
N ASP A 56 24.69 5.13 12.41
CA ASP A 56 25.85 4.52 11.80
C ASP A 56 26.62 3.64 12.78
N PRO A 57 26.12 2.45 13.11
CA PRO A 57 26.91 1.49 13.86
C PRO A 57 28.12 1.03 13.04
N GLU A 58 28.97 0.20 13.63
CA GLU A 58 30.26 -0.16 13.04
C GLU A 58 30.17 -0.77 11.64
N HIS A 59 29.17 -1.63 11.39
CA HIS A 59 29.10 -2.41 10.14
C HIS A 59 27.92 -2.07 9.23
N TYR A 60 27.01 -1.22 9.66
CA TYR A 60 25.80 -0.92 8.92
C TYR A 60 25.45 0.56 8.97
N THR A 61 24.79 1.04 7.95
CA THR A 61 24.12 2.32 8.00
C THR A 61 22.62 2.04 8.10
N ILE A 62 21.97 2.59 9.12
CA ILE A 62 20.55 2.37 9.37
C ILE A 62 19.80 3.67 9.13
N LYS A 63 18.85 3.63 8.21
CA LYS A 63 17.95 4.76 7.97
C LYS A 63 16.57 4.39 8.45
N ILE A 64 16.02 5.19 9.36
CA ILE A 64 14.66 5.04 9.85
C ILE A 64 13.82 6.13 9.21
N ILE A 65 12.88 5.72 8.36
CA ILE A 65 12.02 6.64 7.63
C ILE A 65 10.64 6.61 8.28
N GLY A 66 10.30 7.69 8.96
CA GLY A 66 9.00 7.87 9.58
C GLY A 66 8.01 8.41 8.58
N ARG A 67 6.81 7.84 8.57
CA ARG A 67 5.71 8.27 7.72
C ARG A 67 4.45 8.45 8.54
N ILE A 68 3.73 9.49 8.23
CA ILE A 68 2.41 9.72 8.79
C ILE A 68 1.43 9.68 7.63
N ASP A 69 0.58 8.66 7.62
CA ASP A 69 -0.45 8.54 6.61
C ASP A 69 -1.59 9.50 6.93
N ARG A 70 -1.89 10.37 5.98
CA ARG A 70 -2.95 11.35 6.12
C ARG A 70 -4.04 11.08 5.11
N LYS A 71 -5.27 11.02 5.58
CA LYS A 71 -6.45 10.89 4.74
C LYS A 71 -7.23 12.18 4.79
N VAL A 72 -7.65 12.65 3.63
CA VAL A 72 -8.44 13.86 3.52
C VAL A 72 -9.86 13.50 3.12
N ASP A 73 -10.81 13.94 3.95
CA ASP A 73 -12.23 13.89 3.60
C ASP A 73 -12.51 15.15 2.78
N ALA A 74 -12.60 15.00 1.46
CA ALA A 74 -12.72 16.13 0.54
C ALA A 74 -13.97 16.98 0.79
N ASP A 75 -15.09 16.34 1.07
CA ASP A 75 -16.35 17.05 1.34
C ASP A 75 -16.26 17.85 2.62
N LYS A 76 -15.70 17.26 3.66
CA LYS A 76 -15.53 17.92 4.96
C LYS A 76 -14.56 19.09 4.88
N VAL A 77 -13.49 18.96 4.10
CA VAL A 77 -12.52 20.05 3.89
C VAL A 77 -13.21 21.25 3.23
N GLN A 78 -14.02 21.01 2.20
CA GLN A 78 -14.76 22.07 1.51
C GLN A 78 -15.77 22.74 2.46
N GLU A 79 -16.47 21.94 3.24
CA GLU A 79 -17.45 22.42 4.23
C GLU A 79 -16.78 23.32 5.29
N LEU A 80 -15.68 22.85 5.87
CA LEU A 80 -14.92 23.60 6.85
C LEU A 80 -14.32 24.88 6.28
N ALA A 81 -13.81 24.84 5.04
CA ALA A 81 -13.26 26.00 4.38
C ALA A 81 -14.33 27.07 4.13
N ALA A 82 -15.51 26.66 3.72
CA ALA A 82 -16.65 27.58 3.53
C ALA A 82 -17.09 28.21 4.84
N GLU A 83 -17.15 27.41 5.91
CA GLU A 83 -17.53 27.84 7.26
C GLU A 83 -16.57 28.88 7.83
N HIS A 84 -15.28 28.71 7.59
CA HIS A 84 -14.22 29.58 8.11
C HIS A 84 -13.70 30.62 7.12
N GLY A 85 -14.32 30.75 5.94
CA GLY A 85 -13.90 31.74 4.94
C GLY A 85 -12.53 31.45 4.33
N LEU A 86 -12.15 30.16 4.22
CA LEU A 86 -10.84 29.72 3.76
C LEU A 86 -10.86 29.07 2.36
N THR A 87 -11.96 29.23 1.63
CA THR A 87 -12.16 28.58 0.32
C THR A 87 -11.04 28.89 -0.68
N ASP A 88 -10.50 30.12 -0.64
CA ASP A 88 -9.43 30.54 -1.55
C ASP A 88 -8.11 29.82 -1.33
N HIS A 89 -7.94 29.15 -0.19
CA HIS A 89 -6.72 28.41 0.15
C HIS A 89 -6.74 26.94 -0.30
N LEU A 90 -7.89 26.42 -0.73
CA LEU A 90 -8.04 25.02 -1.05
C LEU A 90 -7.12 24.55 -2.18
N SER A 91 -7.00 25.33 -3.25
CA SER A 91 -6.16 24.97 -4.40
C SER A 91 -4.66 25.05 -4.10
N THR A 92 -4.27 25.83 -3.10
CA THR A 92 -2.88 25.97 -2.67
C THR A 92 -2.46 24.84 -1.73
N LEU A 93 -3.34 24.46 -0.80
CA LEU A 93 -3.04 23.51 0.26
C LEU A 93 -3.34 22.07 -0.13
N PHE A 94 -4.23 21.84 -1.08
CA PHE A 94 -4.68 20.51 -1.48
C PHE A 94 -4.59 20.32 -2.98
N ARG A 95 -4.30 19.08 -3.40
CA ARG A 95 -4.39 18.65 -4.79
C ARG A 95 -5.68 17.87 -4.96
N TRP A 96 -6.41 18.19 -6.00
CA TRP A 96 -7.64 17.50 -6.36
C TRP A 96 -7.31 16.55 -7.50
N THR A 97 -7.20 15.25 -7.17
CA THR A 97 -6.83 14.22 -8.14
C THR A 97 -8.08 13.47 -8.57
N PRO A 98 -8.37 13.39 -9.89
CA PRO A 98 -9.52 12.65 -10.34
C PRO A 98 -9.33 11.14 -10.18
N GLU A 99 -10.39 10.48 -9.76
CA GLU A 99 -10.45 9.03 -9.67
C GLU A 99 -11.59 8.53 -10.55
N ILE A 100 -11.39 7.37 -11.17
CA ILE A 100 -12.42 6.77 -12.00
C ILE A 100 -13.48 6.12 -11.12
N ASN A 101 -14.73 6.49 -11.31
CA ASN A 101 -15.84 5.74 -10.76
C ASN A 101 -16.14 4.62 -11.77
N MET A 102 -15.62 3.42 -11.52
CA MET A 102 -15.69 2.31 -12.46
C MET A 102 -17.11 1.86 -12.77
N THR A 103 -18.01 1.95 -11.80
CA THR A 103 -19.41 1.59 -12.02
C THR A 103 -20.06 2.51 -13.04
N LEU A 104 -19.87 3.82 -12.88
CA LEU A 104 -20.41 4.81 -13.80
C LEU A 104 -19.67 4.82 -15.12
N TRP A 105 -18.34 4.61 -15.11
CA TRP A 105 -17.54 4.52 -16.31
C TRP A 105 -18.01 3.39 -17.24
N LYS A 106 -18.22 2.20 -16.68
CA LYS A 106 -18.69 1.04 -17.44
C LYS A 106 -20.11 1.22 -17.99
N ALA A 107 -20.93 1.98 -17.28
CA ALA A 107 -22.30 2.26 -17.70
C ALA A 107 -22.41 3.42 -18.68
N ALA A 108 -21.37 4.23 -18.83
CA ALA A 108 -21.38 5.40 -19.69
C ALA A 108 -21.27 5.02 -21.18
N ASP A 109 -21.83 5.88 -22.04
CA ASP A 109 -21.78 5.70 -23.49
C ASP A 109 -20.31 5.81 -23.96
N GLU A 110 -19.91 4.94 -24.89
CA GLU A 110 -18.57 4.96 -25.48
C GLU A 110 -18.21 6.29 -26.14
N ARG A 111 -19.20 7.05 -26.60
CA ARG A 111 -18.97 8.40 -27.16
C ARG A 111 -18.38 9.36 -26.13
N ILE A 112 -18.63 9.09 -24.84
CA ILE A 112 -18.10 9.88 -23.73
C ILE A 112 -16.76 9.32 -23.27
N THR A 113 -16.68 7.99 -23.06
CA THR A 113 -15.49 7.37 -22.47
C THR A 113 -14.32 7.25 -23.44
N ARG A 114 -14.59 7.00 -24.73
CA ARG A 114 -13.54 6.79 -25.73
C ARG A 114 -12.54 7.95 -25.83
N PRO A 115 -12.99 9.22 -25.97
CA PRO A 115 -12.04 10.33 -25.99
C PRO A 115 -11.26 10.50 -24.69
N LEU A 116 -11.88 10.21 -23.55
CA LEU A 116 -11.26 10.37 -22.23
C LEU A 116 -10.28 9.24 -21.91
N ALA A 117 -10.46 8.08 -22.52
CA ALA A 117 -9.58 6.92 -22.31
C ALA A 117 -8.12 7.21 -22.69
N GLY A 118 -7.89 8.18 -23.58
CA GLY A 118 -6.53 8.58 -23.96
C GLY A 118 -5.70 9.13 -22.80
N ALA A 119 -6.35 9.63 -21.74
CA ALA A 119 -5.68 10.13 -20.55
C ALA A 119 -5.54 9.07 -19.46
N ILE A 120 -5.98 7.84 -19.72
CA ILE A 120 -5.99 6.76 -18.75
C ILE A 120 -5.02 5.67 -19.20
N THR A 121 -4.05 5.36 -18.35
CA THR A 121 -3.13 4.23 -18.57
C THR A 121 -3.56 3.08 -17.70
N ALA A 122 -3.87 1.94 -18.32
CA ALA A 122 -4.26 0.74 -17.59
C ALA A 122 -3.21 -0.33 -17.78
N LYS A 123 -2.75 -0.92 -16.67
CA LYS A 123 -1.81 -2.04 -16.69
C LYS A 123 -2.39 -3.16 -15.83
N PRO A 124 -2.34 -4.42 -16.31
CA PRO A 124 -2.78 -5.52 -15.48
C PRO A 124 -1.84 -5.66 -14.27
N GLY A 125 -2.42 -5.70 -13.09
CA GLY A 125 -1.67 -5.99 -11.88
C GLY A 125 -1.45 -7.50 -11.75
N ARG A 126 -0.54 -7.89 -10.86
CA ARG A 126 -0.37 -9.30 -10.53
C ARG A 126 -1.63 -9.82 -9.84
N ALA A 127 -2.09 -10.99 -10.25
CA ALA A 127 -3.25 -11.61 -9.63
C ALA A 127 -2.99 -11.88 -8.14
N SER A 128 -4.01 -11.68 -7.32
CA SER A 128 -3.97 -12.00 -5.90
C SER A 128 -4.53 -13.40 -5.68
N PHE A 129 -3.99 -14.11 -4.70
CA PHE A 129 -4.38 -15.47 -4.40
C PHE A 129 -4.94 -15.55 -2.98
N LYS A 130 -5.99 -16.32 -2.82
CA LYS A 130 -6.53 -16.68 -1.52
C LYS A 130 -6.74 -18.20 -1.54
N ILE A 131 -5.96 -18.90 -0.71
CA ILE A 131 -5.99 -20.35 -0.65
C ILE A 131 -6.33 -20.75 0.78
N THR A 132 -7.40 -21.47 0.95
CA THR A 132 -7.89 -21.91 2.25
C THR A 132 -8.08 -23.43 2.24
N LYS A 133 -7.67 -24.07 3.32
CA LYS A 133 -7.86 -25.50 3.46
C LYS A 133 -9.34 -25.79 3.68
N LYS A 134 -9.87 -26.75 2.95
CA LYS A 134 -11.25 -27.18 3.13
C LYS A 134 -11.40 -27.93 4.45
N GLU A 135 -12.50 -27.65 5.15
CA GLU A 135 -12.88 -28.43 6.31
C GLU A 135 -13.65 -29.66 5.81
N LEU A 136 -13.15 -30.84 6.15
CA LEU A 136 -13.76 -32.10 5.78
C LEU A 136 -14.44 -32.76 6.97
#